data_d6daa8fa0f607c371419992905ba668f
#
_entry.id   d6daa8fa0f607c371419992905ba668f
#
_cell.length_a   1.000
_cell.length_b   1.000
_cell.length_c   1.000
_cell.angle_alpha   90.00
_cell.angle_beta   90.00
_cell.angle_gamma   90.00
#
_symmetry.space_group_name_H-M   'P 1'
#
loop_
_entity.id
_entity.type
_entity.pdbx_description
1 polymer ?
#
loop_
_entity_poly.entity_id
_entity_poly.type
_entity_poly.pdbx_seq_one_letter_code
_entity_poly.pdbx_strand_id
1 'polypeptide(L)'
;MYNVYVEMDSIKTKHYKVSDFSLINVTANDTLFFRTEFKGGKKADDFYNLNLYHTINKDKNSVVGIKKSEINFKNYLWFINEDESKDNKIIFNKKLTDFSIEKISMSHKNQAMELMGILRDSTYKDLKLSLKNVDLDKITPSVDSLKFKGKVNGLVNFKQNKSIYEPTASVTIDSLKINNLALGKLAIDVTGDDSFKNFKINSVLKNDGLESFSADGNVFIENKKPLLDLDLRLNNFNIGVFSALGGDVITNIRGLASGTASFEGELENPEIKGRLYLNKSGLKIPYLNLDYDFENNSVVDVTENQFSFRNIKITDSKYSTKGILSGGIKHHNFGDWFLDLNLASNRLLALDTKDAEEVLYYGTAFIDGDATIKGPTNGLVITVNAKSEKGTSVKIPITDSEVSSENDYIKFKSRKDDFVNKTKNKNKKHIKESNLILN
;
A
#
# COMPACT_ATOMS: atom_id res chain seq x y z
N MET A 1 -38.98 18.85 -30.47
CA MET A 1 -38.24 18.09 -29.45
C MET A 1 -37.03 17.50 -30.16
N TYR A 2 -35.80 17.88 -29.74
CA TYR A 2 -34.59 17.38 -30.38
C TYR A 2 -33.98 16.37 -29.41
N ASN A 3 -33.82 15.14 -29.88
CA ASN A 3 -33.07 14.10 -29.14
C ASN A 3 -31.71 13.97 -29.83
N VAL A 4 -30.65 13.94 -29.00
CA VAL A 4 -29.28 13.72 -29.46
C VAL A 4 -28.81 12.39 -28.92
N TYR A 5 -28.22 11.58 -29.78
CA TYR A 5 -27.56 10.35 -29.44
C TYR A 5 -26.12 10.42 -29.90
N VAL A 6 -25.19 10.14 -28.97
CA VAL A 6 -23.76 10.15 -29.26
C VAL A 6 -23.18 8.85 -28.80
N GLU A 7 -22.43 8.20 -29.66
CA GLU A 7 -21.60 7.04 -29.33
C GLU A 7 -20.14 7.32 -29.69
N MET A 8 -19.25 6.75 -28.90
CA MET A 8 -17.81 6.87 -29.10
C MET A 8 -17.07 5.65 -28.53
N ASP A 9 -16.27 5.01 -29.37
CA ASP A 9 -15.55 3.79 -28.99
C ASP A 9 -14.53 4.04 -27.87
N SER A 10 -13.66 5.04 -28.04
CA SER A 10 -12.71 5.41 -27.01
C SER A 10 -12.05 6.78 -27.19
N ILE A 11 -11.72 7.42 -26.07
CA ILE A 11 -10.77 8.53 -25.97
C ILE A 11 -9.68 8.13 -25.00
N LYS A 12 -8.42 8.32 -25.37
CA LYS A 12 -7.26 8.05 -24.52
C LYS A 12 -6.46 9.32 -24.29
N THR A 13 -6.21 9.63 -23.02
CA THR A 13 -5.27 10.67 -22.59
C THR A 13 -4.05 10.02 -21.93
N LYS A 14 -3.03 10.81 -21.53
CA LYS A 14 -1.83 10.31 -20.85
C LYS A 14 -2.15 9.51 -19.56
N HIS A 15 -3.22 9.90 -18.84
CA HIS A 15 -3.51 9.37 -17.50
C HIS A 15 -4.88 8.69 -17.39
N TYR A 16 -5.74 8.80 -18.39
CA TYR A 16 -7.11 8.34 -18.34
C TYR A 16 -7.60 7.84 -19.70
N LYS A 17 -8.35 6.76 -19.69
CA LYS A 17 -9.03 6.23 -20.87
C LYS A 17 -10.53 6.21 -20.62
N VAL A 18 -11.32 6.67 -21.57
CA VAL A 18 -12.77 6.48 -21.65
C VAL A 18 -13.04 5.55 -22.82
N SER A 19 -13.87 4.54 -22.62
CA SER A 19 -14.32 3.64 -23.69
C SER A 19 -15.81 3.34 -23.55
N ASP A 20 -16.40 2.86 -24.65
CA ASP A 20 -17.80 2.46 -24.71
C ASP A 20 -18.74 3.61 -24.26
N PHE A 21 -18.41 4.85 -24.65
CA PHE A 21 -19.18 6.02 -24.26
C PHE A 21 -20.47 6.11 -25.07
N SER A 22 -21.59 6.21 -24.36
CA SER A 22 -22.90 6.54 -24.94
C SER A 22 -23.55 7.69 -24.19
N LEU A 23 -24.23 8.57 -24.92
CA LEU A 23 -25.00 9.67 -24.35
C LEU A 23 -26.32 9.78 -25.07
N ILE A 24 -27.40 9.78 -24.32
CA ILE A 24 -28.75 10.03 -24.81
C ILE A 24 -29.28 11.30 -24.14
N ASN A 25 -29.80 12.23 -24.96
CA ASN A 25 -30.45 13.43 -24.48
C ASN A 25 -31.93 13.40 -24.83
N VAL A 26 -32.76 13.76 -23.84
CA VAL A 26 -34.21 13.96 -24.05
C VAL A 26 -34.61 15.32 -23.42
N THR A 27 -35.39 16.10 -24.17
CA THR A 27 -35.92 17.39 -23.71
C THR A 27 -37.39 17.28 -23.35
N ALA A 28 -37.75 17.63 -22.14
CA ALA A 28 -39.12 17.68 -21.66
C ALA A 28 -39.30 18.81 -20.64
N ASN A 29 -40.40 19.57 -20.70
CA ASN A 29 -40.76 20.62 -19.75
C ASN A 29 -39.60 21.57 -19.42
N ASP A 30 -38.99 22.17 -20.44
CA ASP A 30 -37.83 23.09 -20.32
C ASP A 30 -36.63 22.52 -19.57
N THR A 31 -36.53 21.20 -19.53
CA THR A 31 -35.45 20.48 -18.88
C THR A 31 -34.80 19.52 -19.89
N LEU A 32 -33.47 19.58 -19.94
CA LEU A 32 -32.66 18.62 -20.68
C LEU A 32 -32.27 17.48 -19.77
N PHE A 33 -32.63 16.25 -20.10
CA PHE A 33 -32.22 15.03 -19.38
C PHE A 33 -31.14 14.34 -20.19
N PHE A 34 -30.08 13.92 -19.50
CA PHE A 34 -28.95 13.20 -20.07
C PHE A 34 -28.80 11.87 -19.37
N ARG A 35 -28.69 10.80 -20.13
CA ARG A 35 -28.18 9.52 -19.65
C ARG A 35 -26.87 9.24 -20.36
N THR A 36 -25.82 9.01 -19.60
CA THR A 36 -24.52 8.67 -20.15
C THR A 36 -24.00 7.43 -19.47
N GLU A 37 -23.46 6.52 -20.28
CA GLU A 37 -22.80 5.30 -19.84
C GLU A 37 -21.41 5.24 -20.47
N PHE A 38 -20.42 4.88 -19.69
CA PHE A 38 -19.05 4.70 -20.19
C PHE A 38 -18.20 3.87 -19.22
N LYS A 39 -17.10 3.34 -19.75
CA LYS A 39 -16.02 2.78 -18.94
C LYS A 39 -14.88 3.79 -18.85
N GLY A 40 -14.27 3.91 -17.67
CA GLY A 40 -13.23 4.90 -17.39
C GLY A 40 -12.09 4.34 -16.54
N GLY A 41 -11.02 5.14 -16.36
CA GLY A 41 -9.87 4.76 -15.56
C GLY A 41 -8.62 4.48 -16.39
N LYS A 42 -7.52 4.05 -15.74
CA LYS A 42 -6.27 3.72 -16.44
C LYS A 42 -6.43 2.53 -17.39
N LYS A 43 -7.25 1.54 -17.03
CA LYS A 43 -7.52 0.32 -17.78
C LYS A 43 -8.91 0.31 -18.45
N ALA A 44 -9.71 1.36 -18.19
CA ALA A 44 -11.13 1.45 -18.57
C ALA A 44 -11.96 0.28 -18.03
N ASP A 45 -11.73 -0.07 -16.76
CA ASP A 45 -12.40 -1.14 -16.02
C ASP A 45 -13.43 -0.61 -14.99
N ASP A 46 -13.44 0.70 -14.72
CA ASP A 46 -14.47 1.35 -13.92
C ASP A 46 -15.68 1.68 -14.80
N PHE A 47 -16.89 1.43 -14.30
CA PHE A 47 -18.14 1.67 -15.05
C PHE A 47 -18.94 2.82 -14.45
N TYR A 48 -19.47 3.68 -15.31
CA TYR A 48 -20.25 4.87 -14.96
C TYR A 48 -21.58 4.86 -15.70
N ASN A 49 -22.68 4.94 -14.98
CA ASN A 49 -24.04 5.14 -15.52
C ASN A 49 -24.64 6.35 -14.80
N LEU A 50 -24.62 7.51 -15.48
CA LEU A 50 -24.99 8.78 -14.90
C LEU A 50 -26.27 9.31 -15.52
N ASN A 51 -27.24 9.64 -14.69
CA ASN A 51 -28.50 10.27 -15.07
C ASN A 51 -28.50 11.71 -14.58
N LEU A 52 -28.37 12.64 -15.49
CA LEU A 52 -28.24 14.06 -15.20
C LEU A 52 -29.44 14.83 -15.76
N TYR A 53 -29.71 16.00 -15.23
CA TYR A 53 -30.62 16.96 -15.85
C TYR A 53 -30.04 18.36 -15.80
N HIS A 54 -30.39 19.18 -16.78
CA HIS A 54 -30.10 20.61 -16.82
C HIS A 54 -31.39 21.39 -17.02
N THR A 55 -31.59 22.40 -16.18
CA THR A 55 -32.70 23.34 -16.30
C THR A 55 -32.26 24.75 -15.89
N ILE A 56 -33.09 25.73 -16.10
CA ILE A 56 -32.85 27.11 -15.68
C ILE A 56 -33.87 27.43 -14.58
N ASN A 57 -33.39 27.89 -13.42
CA ASN A 57 -34.26 28.25 -12.32
C ASN A 57 -34.91 29.65 -12.51
N LYS A 58 -35.79 30.04 -11.58
CA LYS A 58 -36.49 31.33 -11.63
C LYS A 58 -35.55 32.55 -11.63
N ASP A 59 -34.35 32.40 -11.02
CA ASP A 59 -33.31 33.44 -10.96
C ASP A 59 -32.42 33.45 -12.19
N LYS A 60 -32.80 32.71 -13.24
CA LYS A 60 -32.05 32.56 -14.50
C LYS A 60 -30.68 31.94 -14.35
N ASN A 61 -30.44 31.19 -13.27
CA ASN A 61 -29.23 30.38 -13.10
C ASN A 61 -29.42 28.99 -13.69
N SER A 62 -28.33 28.43 -14.21
CA SER A 62 -28.28 27.04 -14.65
C SER A 62 -28.27 26.12 -13.44
N VAL A 63 -29.05 25.05 -13.52
CA VAL A 63 -29.11 23.98 -12.54
C VAL A 63 -28.73 22.67 -13.22
N VAL A 64 -27.65 22.05 -12.81
CA VAL A 64 -27.29 20.68 -13.21
C VAL A 64 -27.52 19.79 -12.01
N GLY A 65 -28.47 18.88 -12.13
CA GLY A 65 -28.78 17.92 -11.06
C GLY A 65 -28.45 16.50 -11.46
N ILE A 66 -28.20 15.69 -10.44
CA ILE A 66 -27.90 14.26 -10.58
C ILE A 66 -29.09 13.49 -10.06
N LYS A 67 -29.73 12.68 -10.90
CA LYS A 67 -30.70 11.68 -10.51
C LYS A 67 -29.98 10.43 -10.03
N LYS A 68 -30.72 9.42 -9.57
CA LYS A 68 -30.13 8.14 -9.20
C LYS A 68 -29.20 7.62 -10.30
N SER A 69 -27.93 7.49 -9.95
CA SER A 69 -26.82 7.14 -10.83
C SER A 69 -25.94 6.10 -10.18
N GLU A 70 -25.19 5.37 -10.97
CA GLU A 70 -24.35 4.26 -10.53
C GLU A 70 -22.92 4.44 -11.01
N ILE A 71 -21.97 4.21 -10.11
CA ILE A 71 -20.54 4.16 -10.41
C ILE A 71 -19.98 2.85 -9.84
N ASN A 72 -19.44 2.02 -10.70
CA ASN A 72 -18.67 0.84 -10.27
C ASN A 72 -17.18 1.21 -10.35
N PHE A 73 -16.59 1.51 -9.21
CA PHE A 73 -15.20 1.90 -9.08
C PHE A 73 -14.44 0.85 -8.26
N LYS A 74 -13.33 0.33 -8.76
CA LYS A 74 -12.55 -0.76 -8.14
C LYS A 74 -13.40 -2.01 -7.81
N ASN A 75 -14.28 -2.40 -8.72
CA ASN A 75 -15.24 -3.50 -8.51
C ASN A 75 -16.15 -3.28 -7.30
N TYR A 76 -16.46 -2.02 -6.98
CA TYR A 76 -17.33 -1.65 -5.89
C TYR A 76 -18.37 -0.65 -6.38
N LEU A 77 -19.65 -1.02 -6.24
CA LEU A 77 -20.78 -0.22 -6.74
C LEU A 77 -21.10 0.89 -5.75
N TRP A 78 -21.12 2.13 -6.22
CA TRP A 78 -21.57 3.30 -5.52
C TRP A 78 -22.82 3.85 -6.20
N PHE A 79 -23.77 4.35 -5.43
CA PHE A 79 -24.93 5.08 -5.93
C PHE A 79 -24.74 6.57 -5.67
N ILE A 80 -24.97 7.41 -6.69
CA ILE A 80 -25.13 8.85 -6.48
C ILE A 80 -26.61 9.12 -6.41
N ASN A 81 -27.05 9.89 -5.41
CA ASN A 81 -28.44 10.23 -5.19
C ASN A 81 -29.37 9.01 -5.15
N GLU A 82 -29.02 8.02 -4.34
CA GLU A 82 -29.76 6.74 -4.23
C GLU A 82 -31.22 6.96 -3.75
N ASP A 83 -31.44 7.94 -2.88
CA ASP A 83 -32.74 8.30 -2.30
C ASP A 83 -33.55 9.26 -3.19
N GLU A 84 -33.06 9.58 -4.39
CA GLU A 84 -33.71 10.50 -5.34
C GLU A 84 -34.03 11.88 -4.77
N SER A 85 -33.20 12.35 -3.83
CA SER A 85 -33.33 13.68 -3.24
C SER A 85 -33.21 14.78 -4.30
N LYS A 86 -33.96 15.89 -4.09
CA LYS A 86 -33.88 17.08 -4.95
C LYS A 86 -32.61 17.91 -4.72
N ASP A 87 -31.80 17.56 -3.70
CA ASP A 87 -30.63 18.35 -3.32
C ASP A 87 -29.47 18.09 -4.27
N ASN A 88 -29.24 16.88 -4.73
CA ASN A 88 -28.11 16.47 -5.56
C ASN A 88 -27.94 17.29 -6.85
N LYS A 89 -27.54 18.57 -6.71
CA LYS A 89 -27.42 19.49 -7.84
C LYS A 89 -26.34 20.56 -7.63
N ILE A 90 -25.89 21.13 -8.73
CA ILE A 90 -25.02 22.30 -8.77
C ILE A 90 -25.79 23.42 -9.47
N ILE A 91 -25.86 24.59 -8.83
CA ILE A 91 -26.49 25.78 -9.36
C ILE A 91 -25.37 26.77 -9.70
N PHE A 92 -25.40 27.37 -10.87
CA PHE A 92 -24.39 28.34 -11.28
C PHE A 92 -24.95 29.43 -12.17
N ASN A 93 -24.34 30.62 -12.11
CA ASN A 93 -24.71 31.75 -12.91
C ASN A 93 -24.22 31.64 -14.37
N LYS A 94 -24.75 32.46 -15.28
CA LYS A 94 -24.36 32.46 -16.71
C LYS A 94 -22.87 32.76 -16.94
N LYS A 95 -22.23 33.49 -16.04
CA LYS A 95 -20.80 33.87 -16.14
C LYS A 95 -19.86 32.78 -15.64
N LEU A 96 -20.40 31.70 -15.08
CA LEU A 96 -19.63 30.63 -14.43
C LEU A 96 -18.69 31.13 -13.33
N THR A 97 -19.12 32.16 -12.60
CA THR A 97 -18.36 32.73 -11.47
C THR A 97 -18.89 32.27 -10.14
N ASP A 98 -20.18 31.98 -10.02
CA ASP A 98 -20.84 31.60 -8.79
C ASP A 98 -21.41 30.19 -8.93
N PHE A 99 -21.00 29.31 -8.02
CA PHE A 99 -21.49 27.94 -7.93
C PHE A 99 -22.00 27.65 -6.52
N SER A 100 -23.18 27.06 -6.43
CA SER A 100 -23.69 26.43 -5.21
C SER A 100 -23.79 24.94 -5.44
N ILE A 101 -23.04 24.18 -4.69
CA ILE A 101 -23.09 22.71 -4.65
C ILE A 101 -24.04 22.35 -3.53
N GLU A 102 -25.27 21.97 -3.89
CA GLU A 102 -26.21 21.44 -2.90
C GLU A 102 -25.93 19.96 -2.73
N LYS A 103 -25.91 19.49 -1.52
CA LYS A 103 -25.58 18.17 -1.05
C LYS A 103 -25.52 17.05 -2.12
N ILE A 104 -24.37 16.89 -2.77
CA ILE A 104 -24.12 15.74 -3.64
C ILE A 104 -23.75 14.56 -2.76
N SER A 105 -24.57 13.52 -2.78
CA SER A 105 -24.39 12.33 -1.97
C SER A 105 -24.00 11.12 -2.82
N MET A 106 -23.02 10.36 -2.35
CA MET A 106 -22.64 9.07 -2.90
C MET A 106 -22.70 8.04 -1.77
N SER A 107 -23.43 6.93 -1.99
CA SER A 107 -23.72 5.92 -0.95
C SER A 107 -23.49 4.49 -1.43
N HIS A 108 -23.26 3.59 -0.47
CA HIS A 108 -23.33 2.15 -0.63
C HIS A 108 -23.71 1.51 0.71
N LYS A 109 -24.90 0.95 0.82
CA LYS A 109 -25.42 0.39 2.09
C LYS A 109 -25.39 1.44 3.22
N ASN A 110 -24.54 1.22 4.25
CA ASN A 110 -24.38 2.12 5.39
C ASN A 110 -23.23 3.12 5.23
N GLN A 111 -22.61 3.19 4.06
CA GLN A 111 -21.53 4.10 3.72
C GLN A 111 -22.08 5.31 2.99
N ALA A 112 -21.59 6.50 3.31
CA ALA A 112 -21.96 7.71 2.62
C ALA A 112 -20.78 8.68 2.51
N MET A 113 -20.72 9.38 1.38
CA MET A 113 -19.85 10.54 1.14
C MET A 113 -20.75 11.68 0.66
N GLU A 114 -20.62 12.85 1.27
CA GLU A 114 -21.47 14.01 0.95
C GLU A 114 -20.58 15.22 0.72
N LEU A 115 -20.75 15.87 -0.43
CA LEU A 115 -20.07 17.11 -0.80
C LEU A 115 -21.10 18.23 -0.91
N MET A 116 -20.83 19.35 -0.25
CA MET A 116 -21.62 20.58 -0.39
C MET A 116 -20.72 21.81 -0.34
N GLY A 117 -21.20 22.93 -0.81
CA GLY A 117 -20.51 24.19 -0.65
C GLY A 117 -20.80 25.25 -1.68
N ILE A 118 -20.07 26.34 -1.57
CA ILE A 118 -20.24 27.54 -2.40
C ILE A 118 -18.88 27.97 -2.93
N LEU A 119 -18.85 28.35 -4.21
CA LEU A 119 -17.70 29.01 -4.83
C LEU A 119 -18.19 30.31 -5.46
N ARG A 120 -17.48 31.42 -5.20
CA ARG A 120 -17.76 32.73 -5.82
C ARG A 120 -16.45 33.30 -6.33
N ASP A 121 -16.38 33.48 -7.64
CA ASP A 121 -15.16 33.90 -8.32
C ASP A 121 -13.94 33.02 -7.97
N SER A 122 -12.75 33.58 -8.11
CA SER A 122 -11.51 32.96 -7.62
C SER A 122 -11.23 33.25 -6.13
N THR A 123 -12.06 34.07 -5.49
CA THR A 123 -11.76 34.68 -4.20
C THR A 123 -12.50 34.07 -3.01
N TYR A 124 -13.63 33.39 -3.23
CA TYR A 124 -14.39 32.80 -2.14
C TYR A 124 -14.72 31.34 -2.44
N LYS A 125 -14.36 30.46 -1.50
CA LYS A 125 -14.77 29.04 -1.51
C LYS A 125 -15.13 28.61 -0.10
N ASP A 126 -16.18 27.84 0.03
CA ASP A 126 -16.58 27.19 1.27
C ASP A 126 -17.09 25.79 0.90
N LEU A 127 -16.22 24.79 1.02
CA LEU A 127 -16.50 23.41 0.63
C LEU A 127 -16.42 22.50 1.85
N LYS A 128 -17.35 21.57 1.95
CA LYS A 128 -17.44 20.61 3.03
C LYS A 128 -17.65 19.21 2.46
N LEU A 129 -16.74 18.29 2.80
CA LEU A 129 -16.83 16.87 2.50
C LEU A 129 -17.04 16.09 3.80
N SER A 130 -18.11 15.31 3.89
CA SER A 130 -18.42 14.42 5.00
C SER A 130 -18.24 12.97 4.57
N LEU A 131 -17.61 12.16 5.42
CA LEU A 131 -17.39 10.73 5.23
C LEU A 131 -18.07 9.98 6.39
N LYS A 132 -18.86 8.96 6.07
CA LYS A 132 -19.58 8.13 7.06
C LYS A 132 -19.39 6.65 6.74
N ASN A 133 -18.74 5.92 7.63
CA ASN A 133 -18.51 4.47 7.55
C ASN A 133 -17.87 3.98 6.24
N VAL A 134 -17.12 4.83 5.55
CA VAL A 134 -16.55 4.51 4.24
C VAL A 134 -15.44 3.47 4.39
N ASP A 135 -15.47 2.41 3.59
CA ASP A 135 -14.45 1.38 3.58
C ASP A 135 -13.11 1.95 3.05
N LEU A 136 -12.08 1.91 3.89
CA LEU A 136 -10.77 2.49 3.59
C LEU A 136 -10.16 1.93 2.30
N ASP A 137 -10.28 0.61 2.08
CA ASP A 137 -9.75 -0.07 0.89
C ASP A 137 -10.46 0.34 -0.43
N LYS A 138 -11.64 0.96 -0.34
CA LYS A 138 -12.40 1.43 -1.50
C LYS A 138 -11.99 2.83 -1.96
N ILE A 139 -11.42 3.63 -1.06
CA ILE A 139 -11.03 5.02 -1.36
C ILE A 139 -9.51 5.23 -1.44
N THR A 140 -8.70 4.31 -0.88
CA THR A 140 -7.24 4.42 -0.94
C THR A 140 -6.67 3.82 -2.23
N PRO A 141 -5.58 4.38 -2.79
CA PRO A 141 -4.84 3.74 -3.86
C PRO A 141 -4.26 2.40 -3.40
N SER A 142 -4.00 1.50 -4.35
CA SER A 142 -3.29 0.26 -4.07
C SER A 142 -1.83 0.59 -3.75
N VAL A 143 -1.36 0.12 -2.61
CA VAL A 143 0.05 0.16 -2.23
C VAL A 143 0.56 -1.27 -2.24
N ASP A 144 1.66 -1.52 -2.94
CA ASP A 144 2.23 -2.85 -3.05
C ASP A 144 2.57 -3.40 -1.65
N SER A 145 2.24 -4.67 -1.43
CA SER A 145 2.46 -5.39 -0.17
C SER A 145 1.70 -4.87 1.06
N LEU A 146 0.96 -3.75 0.99
CA LEU A 146 0.19 -3.21 2.10
C LEU A 146 -1.31 -3.16 1.76
N LYS A 147 -2.13 -3.84 2.56
CA LYS A 147 -3.59 -3.85 2.44
C LYS A 147 -4.22 -3.17 3.64
N PHE A 148 -4.77 -1.99 3.43
CA PHE A 148 -5.44 -1.21 4.45
C PHE A 148 -6.93 -1.55 4.52
N LYS A 149 -7.48 -1.75 5.72
CA LYS A 149 -8.90 -1.92 5.99
C LYS A 149 -9.31 -1.11 7.20
N GLY A 150 -10.55 -0.67 7.23
CA GLY A 150 -11.14 0.10 8.33
C GLY A 150 -12.33 0.88 7.85
N LYS A 151 -13.04 1.54 8.76
CA LYS A 151 -14.19 2.41 8.49
C LYS A 151 -13.79 3.85 8.70
N VAL A 152 -13.80 4.61 7.63
CA VAL A 152 -13.46 6.05 7.64
C VAL A 152 -14.69 6.86 7.96
N ASN A 153 -14.56 7.71 8.97
CA ASN A 153 -15.55 8.72 9.36
C ASN A 153 -14.83 10.06 9.48
N GLY A 154 -15.46 11.15 9.06
CA GLY A 154 -14.81 12.44 9.24
C GLY A 154 -15.40 13.55 8.41
N LEU A 155 -14.77 14.71 8.59
CA LEU A 155 -15.15 15.95 7.96
C LEU A 155 -13.91 16.65 7.44
N VAL A 156 -13.97 17.08 6.19
CA VAL A 156 -12.95 17.92 5.56
C VAL A 156 -13.62 19.23 5.14
N ASN A 157 -13.10 20.34 5.62
CA ASN A 157 -13.58 21.67 5.26
C ASN A 157 -12.46 22.43 4.53
N PHE A 158 -12.84 23.12 3.49
CA PHE A 158 -11.94 24.02 2.77
C PHE A 158 -12.63 25.36 2.61
N LYS A 159 -12.16 26.37 3.33
CA LYS A 159 -12.65 27.72 3.21
C LYS A 159 -11.57 28.64 2.70
N GLN A 160 -11.94 29.51 1.77
CA GLN A 160 -11.10 30.57 1.22
C GLN A 160 -11.90 31.88 1.22
N ASN A 161 -11.30 32.94 1.71
CA ASN A 161 -11.81 34.29 1.56
C ASN A 161 -10.69 35.21 1.09
N LYS A 162 -10.73 35.62 -0.18
CA LYS A 162 -9.62 36.29 -0.89
C LYS A 162 -8.35 35.45 -0.85
N SER A 163 -7.32 35.93 -0.20
CA SER A 163 -6.02 35.26 -0.07
C SER A 163 -5.87 34.48 1.25
N ILE A 164 -6.90 34.45 2.08
CA ILE A 164 -6.90 33.76 3.38
C ILE A 164 -7.57 32.40 3.22
N TYR A 165 -6.91 31.35 3.67
CA TYR A 165 -7.36 29.97 3.62
C TYR A 165 -7.58 29.42 5.03
N GLU A 166 -8.59 28.59 5.21
CA GLU A 166 -8.89 27.90 6.47
C GLU A 166 -9.20 26.42 6.16
N PRO A 167 -8.23 25.62 5.70
CA PRO A 167 -8.46 24.19 5.49
C PRO A 167 -8.37 23.44 6.80
N THR A 168 -9.33 22.56 7.06
CA THR A 168 -9.35 21.67 8.22
C THR A 168 -9.82 20.28 7.83
N ALA A 169 -9.26 19.24 8.46
CA ALA A 169 -9.79 17.90 8.38
C ALA A 169 -9.75 17.24 9.75
N SER A 170 -10.83 16.54 10.10
CA SER A 170 -10.88 15.66 11.26
C SER A 170 -11.43 14.33 10.80
N VAL A 171 -10.58 13.32 10.78
CA VAL A 171 -10.88 12.00 10.21
C VAL A 171 -10.54 10.92 11.23
N THR A 172 -11.42 9.95 11.39
CA THR A 172 -11.16 8.74 12.18
C THR A 172 -11.26 7.50 11.29
N ILE A 173 -10.42 6.53 11.56
CA ILE A 173 -10.47 5.21 10.94
C ILE A 173 -10.70 4.19 12.04
N ASP A 174 -11.94 3.73 12.15
CA ASP A 174 -12.31 2.72 13.13
C ASP A 174 -11.91 1.32 12.64
N SER A 175 -11.44 0.48 13.56
CA SER A 175 -11.00 -0.90 13.28
C SER A 175 -9.93 -0.98 12.17
N LEU A 176 -8.95 -0.06 12.22
CA LEU A 176 -7.83 -0.06 11.28
C LEU A 176 -7.10 -1.40 11.31
N LYS A 177 -6.89 -1.98 10.15
CA LYS A 177 -6.06 -3.18 9.93
C LYS A 177 -5.09 -2.93 8.79
N ILE A 178 -3.87 -3.39 8.97
CA ILE A 178 -2.87 -3.47 7.91
C ILE A 178 -2.47 -4.94 7.76
N ASN A 179 -2.59 -5.49 6.56
CA ASN A 179 -2.29 -6.90 6.26
C ASN A 179 -2.97 -7.90 7.21
N ASN A 180 -4.25 -7.65 7.55
CA ASN A 180 -5.06 -8.41 8.52
C ASN A 180 -4.66 -8.25 10.01
N LEU A 181 -3.58 -7.53 10.34
CA LEU A 181 -3.24 -7.17 11.72
C LEU A 181 -4.11 -6.01 12.19
N ALA A 182 -4.84 -6.21 13.29
CA ALA A 182 -5.65 -5.18 13.90
C ALA A 182 -4.75 -4.17 14.64
N LEU A 183 -4.93 -2.90 14.36
CA LEU A 183 -4.21 -1.79 14.98
C LEU A 183 -5.09 -0.90 15.86
N GLY A 184 -6.42 -0.99 15.72
CA GLY A 184 -7.35 -0.23 16.53
C GLY A 184 -7.94 0.97 15.81
N LYS A 185 -8.06 2.11 16.51
CA LYS A 185 -8.67 3.34 16.01
C LYS A 185 -7.61 4.41 15.75
N LEU A 186 -7.53 4.89 14.52
CA LEU A 186 -6.69 6.01 14.13
C LEU A 186 -7.54 7.29 14.06
N ALA A 187 -7.10 8.35 14.72
CA ALA A 187 -7.63 9.70 14.58
C ALA A 187 -6.59 10.58 13.91
N ILE A 188 -6.99 11.43 12.99
CA ILE A 188 -6.13 12.36 12.24
C ILE A 188 -6.82 13.71 12.20
N ASP A 189 -6.17 14.73 12.76
CA ASP A 189 -6.59 16.11 12.69
C ASP A 189 -5.57 16.91 11.90
N VAL A 190 -6.06 17.72 10.95
CA VAL A 190 -5.24 18.58 10.09
C VAL A 190 -5.80 19.99 10.13
N THR A 191 -4.92 20.96 10.33
CA THR A 191 -5.27 22.39 10.25
C THR A 191 -4.22 23.09 9.37
N GLY A 192 -4.66 23.66 8.26
CA GLY A 192 -3.77 24.46 7.43
C GLY A 192 -3.72 25.92 7.86
N ASP A 193 -2.64 26.58 7.48
CA ASP A 193 -2.48 28.02 7.69
C ASP A 193 -3.27 28.86 6.65
N ASP A 194 -3.28 30.16 6.86
CA ASP A 194 -3.96 31.13 6.01
C ASP A 194 -3.32 31.30 4.62
N SER A 195 -2.09 30.82 4.42
CA SER A 195 -1.38 30.84 3.14
C SER A 195 -1.60 29.57 2.31
N PHE A 196 -2.21 28.53 2.88
CA PHE A 196 -2.38 27.20 2.28
C PHE A 196 -1.04 26.51 1.95
N LYS A 197 0.00 26.81 2.74
CA LYS A 197 1.34 26.27 2.53
C LYS A 197 1.84 25.42 3.68
N ASN A 198 1.30 25.62 4.88
CA ASN A 198 1.68 24.86 6.07
C ASN A 198 0.45 24.19 6.67
N PHE A 199 0.56 22.90 6.93
CA PHE A 199 -0.50 22.06 7.50
C PHE A 199 0.01 21.40 8.77
N LYS A 200 -0.53 21.80 9.91
CA LYS A 200 -0.29 21.11 11.17
C LYS A 200 -1.07 19.80 11.18
N ILE A 201 -0.39 18.71 11.49
CA ILE A 201 -0.95 17.38 11.58
C ILE A 201 -0.82 16.87 13.01
N ASN A 202 -1.90 16.32 13.55
CA ASN A 202 -1.92 15.51 14.76
C ASN A 202 -2.57 14.19 14.42
N SER A 203 -1.89 13.09 14.72
CA SER A 203 -2.41 11.74 14.44
C SER A 203 -2.17 10.84 15.65
N VAL A 204 -3.22 10.13 16.09
CA VAL A 204 -3.15 9.22 17.24
C VAL A 204 -3.83 7.90 16.92
N LEU A 205 -3.07 6.82 17.08
CA LEU A 205 -3.57 5.45 16.97
C LEU A 205 -3.75 4.84 18.36
N LYS A 206 -4.95 4.39 18.66
CA LYS A 206 -5.28 3.71 19.92
C LYS A 206 -5.69 2.26 19.67
N ASN A 207 -5.08 1.35 20.40
CA ASN A 207 -5.48 -0.06 20.45
C ASN A 207 -6.01 -0.36 21.85
N ASP A 208 -7.24 -0.88 21.97
CA ASP A 208 -7.92 -1.13 23.24
C ASP A 208 -7.92 0.08 24.18
N GLY A 209 -8.06 1.29 23.61
CA GLY A 209 -8.07 2.55 24.35
C GLY A 209 -6.67 3.11 24.70
N LEU A 210 -5.60 2.35 24.52
CA LEU A 210 -4.23 2.79 24.78
C LEU A 210 -3.58 3.33 23.51
N GLU A 211 -2.88 4.45 23.63
CA GLU A 211 -2.09 5.02 22.54
C GLU A 211 -0.92 4.10 22.20
N SER A 212 -0.88 3.62 20.94
CA SER A 212 0.20 2.78 20.44
C SER A 212 1.11 3.51 19.45
N PHE A 213 0.62 4.57 18.83
CA PHE A 213 1.37 5.42 17.92
C PHE A 213 0.79 6.82 17.91
N SER A 214 1.64 7.83 17.83
CA SER A 214 1.25 9.19 17.50
C SER A 214 2.25 9.84 16.55
N ALA A 215 1.75 10.79 15.75
CA ALA A 215 2.55 11.64 14.87
C ALA A 215 2.04 13.08 14.98
N ASP A 216 2.95 13.98 15.34
CA ASP A 216 2.71 15.40 15.47
C ASP A 216 3.71 16.19 14.64
N GLY A 217 3.28 17.28 14.01
CA GLY A 217 4.18 18.15 13.28
C GLY A 217 3.52 18.87 12.13
N ASN A 218 4.27 19.13 11.07
CA ASN A 218 3.84 19.94 9.95
C ASN A 218 4.13 19.28 8.60
N VAL A 219 3.32 19.62 7.61
CA VAL A 219 3.59 19.39 6.20
C VAL A 219 3.62 20.73 5.49
N PHE A 220 4.74 21.03 4.85
CA PHE A 220 4.95 22.27 4.11
C PHE A 220 4.81 22.01 2.61
N ILE A 221 4.19 22.91 1.87
CA ILE A 221 4.13 22.86 0.41
C ILE A 221 5.14 23.84 -0.18
N GLU A 222 6.28 23.32 -0.61
CA GLU A 222 7.31 24.09 -1.30
C GLU A 222 7.45 23.64 -2.75
N ASN A 223 7.48 24.60 -3.70
CA ASN A 223 7.59 24.30 -5.14
C ASN A 223 6.60 23.24 -5.63
N LYS A 224 5.38 23.23 -5.07
CA LYS A 224 4.31 22.22 -5.32
C LYS A 224 4.64 20.81 -4.83
N LYS A 225 5.66 20.66 -4.00
CA LYS A 225 6.00 19.37 -3.36
C LYS A 225 5.72 19.45 -1.86
N PRO A 226 5.14 18.41 -1.27
CA PRO A 226 4.98 18.32 0.17
C PRO A 226 6.30 17.92 0.84
N LEU A 227 6.71 18.69 1.85
CA LEU A 227 7.82 18.41 2.75
C LEU A 227 7.26 18.07 4.12
N LEU A 228 7.77 17.02 4.71
CA LEU A 228 7.37 16.51 6.03
C LEU A 228 8.32 17.03 7.11
N ASP A 229 7.75 17.29 8.28
CA ASP A 229 8.46 17.57 9.53
C ASP A 229 7.57 17.06 10.67
N LEU A 230 7.69 15.78 10.98
CA LEU A 230 6.82 15.07 11.92
C LEU A 230 7.63 14.35 13.00
N ASP A 231 7.21 14.53 14.24
CA ASP A 231 7.67 13.73 15.38
C ASP A 231 6.77 12.50 15.55
N LEU A 232 7.38 11.33 15.52
CA LEU A 232 6.71 10.05 15.70
C LEU A 232 7.00 9.49 17.10
N ARG A 233 5.98 8.96 17.75
CA ARG A 233 6.11 8.22 19.01
C ARG A 233 5.41 6.87 18.88
N LEU A 234 6.14 5.82 19.25
CA LEU A 234 5.64 4.46 19.31
C LEU A 234 5.58 4.02 20.77
N ASN A 235 4.49 3.37 21.14
CA ASN A 235 4.30 2.79 22.46
C ASN A 235 3.69 1.40 22.30
N ASN A 236 4.54 0.37 22.39
CA ASN A 236 4.15 -1.02 22.13
C ASN A 236 3.42 -1.19 20.76
N PHE A 237 3.89 -0.47 19.76
CA PHE A 237 3.35 -0.58 18.41
C PHE A 237 3.68 -1.94 17.79
N ASN A 238 2.70 -2.62 17.22
CA ASN A 238 2.88 -3.93 16.60
C ASN A 238 3.61 -3.84 15.27
N ILE A 239 4.90 -4.22 15.26
CA ILE A 239 5.75 -4.19 14.06
C ILE A 239 5.45 -5.32 13.06
N GLY A 240 4.62 -6.28 13.42
CA GLY A 240 4.18 -7.35 12.52
C GLY A 240 3.50 -6.85 11.25
N VAL A 241 2.99 -5.60 11.24
CA VAL A 241 2.44 -4.94 10.04
C VAL A 241 3.45 -4.84 8.91
N PHE A 242 4.73 -4.79 9.22
CA PHE A 242 5.83 -4.71 8.25
C PHE A 242 6.28 -6.06 7.71
N SER A 243 5.72 -7.18 8.21
CA SER A 243 6.15 -8.53 7.79
C SER A 243 6.02 -8.75 6.28
N ALA A 244 5.03 -8.16 5.64
CA ALA A 244 4.85 -8.27 4.19
C ALA A 244 5.92 -7.52 3.36
N LEU A 245 6.64 -6.56 3.96
CA LEU A 245 7.70 -5.81 3.29
C LEU A 245 8.99 -6.63 3.16
N GLY A 246 9.17 -7.67 3.98
CA GLY A 246 10.35 -8.55 3.94
C GLY A 246 10.36 -9.51 2.74
N GLY A 247 9.29 -9.59 1.97
CA GLY A 247 9.16 -10.47 0.80
C GLY A 247 9.34 -11.93 1.16
N ASP A 248 10.10 -12.65 0.32
CA ASP A 248 10.42 -14.06 0.51
C ASP A 248 11.68 -14.27 1.38
N VAL A 249 12.40 -13.19 1.74
CA VAL A 249 13.68 -13.24 2.44
C VAL A 249 13.49 -13.22 3.96
N ILE A 250 12.65 -12.33 4.45
CA ILE A 250 12.34 -12.18 5.86
C ILE A 250 10.83 -12.19 6.03
N THR A 251 10.32 -13.14 6.79
CA THR A 251 8.89 -13.28 7.06
C THR A 251 8.64 -13.34 8.58
N ASN A 252 7.36 -13.36 8.96
CA ASN A 252 6.97 -13.44 10.36
C ASN A 252 7.68 -12.41 11.25
N ILE A 253 7.90 -11.19 10.72
CA ILE A 253 8.32 -10.07 11.57
C ILE A 253 7.24 -9.91 12.63
N ARG A 254 7.63 -9.91 13.90
CA ARG A 254 6.71 -9.87 15.03
C ARG A 254 7.28 -9.07 16.17
N GLY A 255 6.40 -8.67 17.09
CA GLY A 255 6.78 -7.99 18.32
C GLY A 255 6.25 -6.57 18.42
N LEU A 256 6.68 -5.89 19.45
CA LEU A 256 6.25 -4.56 19.83
C LEU A 256 7.45 -3.61 19.81
N ALA A 257 7.27 -2.42 19.24
CA ALA A 257 8.27 -1.36 19.25
C ALA A 257 7.80 -0.19 20.11
N SER A 258 8.71 0.36 20.89
CA SER A 258 8.53 1.63 21.62
C SER A 258 9.70 2.53 21.36
N GLY A 259 9.48 3.85 21.30
CA GLY A 259 10.53 4.83 21.05
C GLY A 259 10.01 6.05 20.31
N THR A 260 10.96 6.87 19.86
CA THR A 260 10.67 8.08 19.11
C THR A 260 11.49 8.14 17.82
N ALA A 261 10.95 8.77 16.81
CA ALA A 261 11.66 9.06 15.57
C ALA A 261 11.16 10.38 14.98
N SER A 262 12.01 11.08 14.24
CA SER A 262 11.58 12.15 13.33
C SER A 262 11.34 11.57 11.94
N PHE A 263 10.45 12.20 11.20
CA PHE A 263 10.08 11.86 9.84
C PHE A 263 10.08 13.13 9.01
N GLU A 264 11.15 13.34 8.26
CA GLU A 264 11.48 14.62 7.64
C GLU A 264 11.68 14.50 6.12
N GLY A 265 11.63 15.64 5.40
CA GLY A 265 12.00 15.72 3.98
C GLY A 265 10.84 15.54 3.00
N GLU A 266 11.15 15.25 1.75
CA GLU A 266 10.13 15.10 0.69
C GLU A 266 9.24 13.87 0.95
N LEU A 267 7.91 14.01 0.80
CA LEU A 267 6.95 12.89 0.99
C LEU A 267 7.27 11.67 0.11
N GLU A 268 7.88 11.88 -1.06
CA GLU A 268 8.26 10.81 -1.98
C GLU A 268 9.55 10.07 -1.54
N ASN A 269 10.39 10.72 -0.73
CA ASN A 269 11.64 10.16 -0.20
C ASN A 269 11.91 10.69 1.21
N PRO A 270 11.13 10.27 2.21
CA PRO A 270 11.27 10.78 3.57
C PRO A 270 12.49 10.18 4.28
N GLU A 271 13.11 10.98 5.14
CA GLU A 271 14.15 10.55 6.07
C GLU A 271 13.55 10.22 7.42
N ILE A 272 13.92 9.09 7.98
CA ILE A 272 13.52 8.68 9.34
C ILE A 272 14.75 8.61 10.21
N LYS A 273 14.72 9.28 11.37
CA LYS A 273 15.81 9.27 12.36
C LYS A 273 15.23 9.01 13.74
N GLY A 274 15.77 8.02 14.46
CA GLY A 274 15.26 7.72 15.78
C GLY A 274 15.86 6.48 16.43
N ARG A 275 15.26 6.11 17.55
CA ARG A 275 15.64 4.90 18.29
C ARG A 275 14.40 4.14 18.71
N LEU A 276 14.40 2.85 18.43
CA LEU A 276 13.32 1.94 18.78
C LEU A 276 13.83 0.86 19.74
N TYR A 277 13.01 0.51 20.70
CA TYR A 277 13.19 -0.59 21.66
C TYR A 277 12.20 -1.69 21.32
N LEU A 278 12.71 -2.88 21.04
CA LEU A 278 11.90 -4.02 20.62
C LEU A 278 11.63 -4.97 21.78
N ASN A 279 10.39 -5.41 21.90
CA ASN A 279 9.97 -6.38 22.90
C ASN A 279 9.17 -7.52 22.25
N LYS A 280 9.38 -8.76 22.74
CA LYS A 280 8.73 -9.98 22.20
C LYS A 280 8.85 -10.05 20.68
N SER A 281 9.99 -9.62 20.17
CA SER A 281 10.21 -9.43 18.75
C SER A 281 11.01 -10.57 18.14
N GLY A 282 10.88 -10.75 16.85
CA GLY A 282 11.59 -11.79 16.13
C GLY A 282 11.23 -11.77 14.65
N LEU A 283 11.88 -12.66 13.90
CA LEU A 283 11.65 -12.83 12.46
C LEU A 283 11.99 -14.26 12.01
N LYS A 284 11.50 -14.63 10.85
CA LYS A 284 11.82 -15.91 10.21
C LYS A 284 12.56 -15.66 8.90
N ILE A 285 13.58 -16.48 8.63
CA ILE A 285 14.34 -16.55 7.37
C ILE A 285 13.91 -17.85 6.65
N PRO A 286 12.96 -17.80 5.72
CA PRO A 286 12.35 -19.00 5.11
C PRO A 286 13.37 -19.88 4.37
N TYR A 287 14.30 -19.28 3.67
CA TYR A 287 15.29 -20.00 2.86
C TYR A 287 16.16 -20.96 3.69
N LEU A 288 16.52 -20.57 4.92
CA LEU A 288 17.29 -21.39 5.86
C LEU A 288 16.37 -22.13 6.85
N ASN A 289 15.08 -21.86 6.80
CA ASN A 289 14.06 -22.31 7.75
C ASN A 289 14.43 -21.97 9.22
N LEU A 290 14.93 -20.76 9.43
CA LEU A 290 15.33 -20.25 10.75
C LEU A 290 14.28 -19.29 11.29
N ASP A 291 14.01 -19.40 12.58
CA ASP A 291 13.11 -18.52 13.31
C ASP A 291 13.81 -18.03 14.59
N TYR A 292 14.07 -16.72 14.66
CA TYR A 292 14.80 -16.11 15.76
C TYR A 292 13.93 -15.15 16.56
N ASP A 293 13.98 -15.28 17.87
CA ASP A 293 13.48 -14.32 18.84
C ASP A 293 14.62 -13.39 19.28
N PHE A 294 14.32 -12.11 19.41
CA PHE A 294 15.22 -11.09 19.90
C PHE A 294 15.04 -10.91 21.41
N GLU A 295 16.15 -10.67 22.13
CA GLU A 295 16.07 -10.32 23.55
C GLU A 295 15.20 -9.07 23.75
N ASN A 296 14.42 -9.05 24.84
CA ASN A 296 13.59 -7.89 25.16
C ASN A 296 14.46 -6.63 25.36
N ASN A 297 13.92 -5.48 25.00
CA ASN A 297 14.60 -4.19 24.98
C ASN A 297 15.77 -4.12 23.97
N SER A 298 15.76 -4.96 22.94
CA SER A 298 16.71 -4.85 21.83
C SER A 298 16.59 -3.49 21.15
N VAL A 299 17.73 -2.84 20.92
CA VAL A 299 17.78 -1.48 20.37
C VAL A 299 18.00 -1.53 18.87
N VAL A 300 17.16 -0.79 18.14
CA VAL A 300 17.33 -0.51 16.71
C VAL A 300 17.46 1.00 16.54
N ASP A 301 18.62 1.44 16.06
CA ASP A 301 18.81 2.83 15.64
C ASP A 301 18.34 2.98 14.20
N VAL A 302 17.50 3.96 13.96
CA VAL A 302 16.99 4.31 12.62
C VAL A 302 17.68 5.59 12.18
N THR A 303 18.36 5.55 11.05
CA THR A 303 19.04 6.70 10.46
C THR A 303 18.68 6.79 8.99
N GLU A 304 18.16 7.93 8.54
CA GLU A 304 17.77 8.19 7.14
C GLU A 304 17.10 7.01 6.44
N ASN A 305 17.89 6.11 5.87
CA ASN A 305 17.44 4.96 5.11
C ASN A 305 17.99 3.63 5.64
N GLN A 306 18.39 3.58 6.92
CA GLN A 306 18.98 2.37 7.52
C GLN A 306 18.41 2.07 8.90
N PHE A 307 18.10 0.80 9.13
CA PHE A 307 17.86 0.20 10.45
C PHE A 307 19.13 -0.50 10.92
N SER A 308 19.71 -0.04 12.04
CA SER A 308 20.96 -0.56 12.59
C SER A 308 20.73 -1.38 13.83
N PHE A 309 21.29 -2.59 13.86
CA PHE A 309 21.22 -3.54 14.96
C PHE A 309 22.57 -3.55 15.70
N ARG A 310 22.56 -3.22 16.99
CA ARG A 310 23.77 -3.19 17.82
C ARG A 310 23.82 -4.36 18.78
N ASN A 311 24.50 -5.45 18.38
CA ASN A 311 24.71 -6.61 19.24
C ASN A 311 23.41 -7.14 19.87
N ILE A 312 22.37 -7.29 19.05
CA ILE A 312 21.10 -7.85 19.50
C ILE A 312 21.30 -9.35 19.79
N LYS A 313 21.00 -9.75 21.01
CA LYS A 313 20.99 -11.18 21.33
C LYS A 313 19.77 -11.84 20.71
N ILE A 314 20.03 -12.92 19.99
CA ILE A 314 19.01 -13.72 19.32
C ILE A 314 18.99 -15.13 19.91
N THR A 315 17.81 -15.74 19.88
CA THR A 315 17.60 -17.12 20.30
C THR A 315 16.78 -17.82 19.23
N ASP A 316 17.23 -18.96 18.72
CA ASP A 316 16.39 -19.73 17.82
C ASP A 316 15.23 -20.39 18.57
N SER A 317 14.04 -20.40 17.95
CA SER A 317 12.80 -20.83 18.61
C SER A 317 12.67 -22.35 18.72
N LYS A 318 13.50 -23.13 18.01
CA LYS A 318 13.38 -24.60 17.98
C LYS A 318 14.28 -25.32 19.00
N TYR A 319 15.55 -24.90 19.07
CA TYR A 319 16.56 -25.55 19.93
C TYR A 319 17.08 -24.63 21.03
N SER A 320 16.59 -23.38 21.08
CA SER A 320 16.99 -22.37 22.07
C SER A 320 18.49 -22.05 22.04
N THR A 321 19.13 -22.23 20.89
CA THR A 321 20.53 -21.82 20.69
C THR A 321 20.63 -20.31 20.56
N LYS A 322 21.79 -19.73 20.93
CA LYS A 322 21.91 -18.28 21.06
C LYS A 322 23.01 -17.72 20.18
N GLY A 323 22.80 -16.51 19.69
CA GLY A 323 23.76 -15.74 18.95
C GLY A 323 23.62 -14.24 19.15
N ILE A 324 24.46 -13.49 18.49
CA ILE A 324 24.45 -12.03 18.47
C ILE A 324 24.31 -11.57 17.03
N LEU A 325 23.32 -10.75 16.78
CA LEU A 325 23.08 -10.08 15.50
C LEU A 325 23.58 -8.64 15.56
N SER A 326 24.38 -8.24 14.59
CA SER A 326 24.81 -6.85 14.38
C SER A 326 24.74 -6.47 12.91
N GLY A 327 24.97 -5.17 12.60
CA GLY A 327 24.89 -4.68 11.23
C GLY A 327 23.63 -3.90 10.96
N GLY A 328 23.13 -3.92 9.73
CA GLY A 328 21.95 -3.13 9.39
C GLY A 328 21.23 -3.58 8.12
N ILE A 329 20.06 -3.02 7.95
CA ILE A 329 19.22 -3.16 6.76
C ILE A 329 19.01 -1.77 6.18
N LYS A 330 19.44 -1.57 4.94
CA LYS A 330 19.21 -0.32 4.19
C LYS A 330 18.01 -0.47 3.26
N HIS A 331 17.37 0.63 2.97
CA HIS A 331 16.28 0.69 1.99
C HIS A 331 16.37 1.97 1.16
N HIS A 332 15.70 1.95 0.01
CA HIS A 332 15.38 3.13 -0.77
C HIS A 332 13.86 3.24 -0.88
N ASN A 333 13.27 4.30 -0.32
CA ASN A 333 11.81 4.51 -0.26
C ASN A 333 11.02 3.32 0.28
N PHE A 334 11.51 2.67 1.34
CA PHE A 334 10.94 1.43 1.90
C PHE A 334 10.82 0.27 0.90
N GLY A 335 11.60 0.32 -0.15
CA GLY A 335 11.81 -0.72 -1.14
C GLY A 335 13.31 -0.97 -1.32
N ASP A 336 13.73 -1.71 -2.35
CA ASP A 336 15.13 -1.97 -2.73
C ASP A 336 16.01 -2.28 -1.52
N TRP A 337 15.61 -3.26 -0.73
CA TRP A 337 16.25 -3.62 0.52
C TRP A 337 17.63 -4.21 0.32
N PHE A 338 18.62 -3.73 1.09
CA PHE A 338 19.98 -4.21 1.11
C PHE A 338 20.36 -4.62 2.54
N LEU A 339 20.79 -5.86 2.72
CA LEU A 339 21.23 -6.41 4.00
C LEU A 339 22.75 -6.31 4.14
N ASP A 340 23.20 -5.97 5.35
CA ASP A 340 24.59 -6.03 5.78
C ASP A 340 24.60 -6.49 7.25
N LEU A 341 24.38 -7.79 7.45
CA LEU A 341 24.16 -8.39 8.75
C LEU A 341 25.31 -9.32 9.11
N ASN A 342 25.71 -9.31 10.37
CA ASN A 342 26.68 -10.21 10.96
C ASN A 342 26.07 -10.96 12.12
N LEU A 343 26.24 -12.27 12.13
CA LEU A 343 25.83 -13.19 13.17
C LEU A 343 27.08 -13.79 13.81
N ALA A 344 27.19 -13.74 15.13
CA ALA A 344 28.28 -14.37 15.88
C ALA A 344 27.72 -15.28 16.96
N SER A 345 28.29 -16.44 17.16
CA SER A 345 27.83 -17.41 18.15
C SER A 345 28.88 -18.44 18.51
N ASN A 346 28.76 -19.01 19.71
CA ASN A 346 29.45 -20.24 20.11
C ASN A 346 28.64 -21.50 19.76
N ARG A 347 27.35 -21.36 19.56
CA ARG A 347 26.46 -22.41 19.07
C ARG A 347 25.12 -21.81 18.66
N LEU A 348 24.87 -21.63 17.38
CA LEU A 348 23.62 -21.13 16.83
C LEU A 348 23.12 -22.09 15.76
N LEU A 349 21.81 -22.34 15.72
CA LEU A 349 21.15 -22.98 14.59
C LEU A 349 21.28 -22.07 13.38
N ALA A 350 21.96 -22.52 12.33
CA ALA A 350 22.20 -21.73 11.10
C ALA A 350 21.52 -22.33 9.86
N LEU A 351 20.98 -23.55 9.96
CA LEU A 351 20.23 -24.24 8.91
C LEU A 351 19.31 -25.27 9.54
N ASP A 352 18.07 -25.36 9.06
CA ASP A 352 17.11 -26.41 9.46
C ASP A 352 16.15 -26.74 8.31
N THR A 353 16.70 -27.06 7.13
CA THR A 353 15.92 -27.33 5.93
C THR A 353 15.67 -28.81 5.73
N LYS A 354 14.62 -29.15 4.98
CA LYS A 354 14.26 -30.52 4.61
C LYS A 354 14.67 -30.81 3.18
N ASP A 355 14.75 -32.09 2.85
CA ASP A 355 14.91 -32.56 1.48
C ASP A 355 13.73 -32.08 0.63
N ALA A 356 14.03 -31.47 -0.50
CA ALA A 356 13.06 -31.01 -1.49
C ALA A 356 13.71 -31.03 -2.89
N GLU A 357 12.89 -31.03 -3.93
CA GLU A 357 13.37 -30.92 -5.31
C GLU A 357 14.14 -29.60 -5.50
N GLU A 358 15.27 -29.68 -6.21
CA GLU A 358 16.12 -28.53 -6.58
C GLU A 358 16.84 -27.81 -5.41
N VAL A 359 16.96 -28.40 -4.22
CA VAL A 359 17.78 -27.82 -3.16
C VAL A 359 19.24 -28.24 -3.31
N LEU A 360 20.15 -27.26 -3.12
CA LEU A 360 21.60 -27.51 -3.18
C LEU A 360 22.13 -28.24 -1.94
N TYR A 361 21.47 -28.09 -0.80
CA TYR A 361 21.78 -28.74 0.47
C TYR A 361 20.58 -28.71 1.39
N TYR A 362 20.51 -29.67 2.31
CA TYR A 362 19.49 -29.73 3.33
C TYR A 362 20.01 -30.38 4.62
N GLY A 363 19.29 -30.19 5.71
CA GLY A 363 19.62 -30.74 7.01
C GLY A 363 19.58 -29.71 8.12
N THR A 364 20.26 -30.02 9.21
CA THR A 364 20.36 -29.15 10.38
C THR A 364 21.83 -28.81 10.62
N ALA A 365 22.14 -27.53 10.79
CA ALA A 365 23.50 -27.08 11.12
C ALA A 365 23.53 -26.16 12.33
N PHE A 366 24.39 -26.49 13.27
CA PHE A 366 24.78 -25.63 14.38
C PHE A 366 26.21 -25.15 14.14
N ILE A 367 26.45 -23.85 14.35
CA ILE A 367 27.74 -23.22 14.09
C ILE A 367 28.33 -22.56 15.34
N ASP A 368 29.64 -22.62 15.48
CA ASP A 368 30.47 -21.82 16.39
C ASP A 368 31.40 -20.97 15.51
N GLY A 369 31.19 -19.66 15.50
CA GLY A 369 31.90 -18.69 14.66
C GLY A 369 31.00 -17.56 14.18
N ASP A 370 31.32 -17.06 12.99
CA ASP A 370 30.67 -15.90 12.38
C ASP A 370 30.01 -16.25 11.04
N ALA A 371 28.88 -15.61 10.77
CA ALA A 371 28.22 -15.62 9.46
C ALA A 371 27.83 -14.20 9.05
N THR A 372 28.10 -13.84 7.80
CA THR A 372 27.65 -12.56 7.24
C THR A 372 26.62 -12.79 6.16
N ILE A 373 25.58 -11.92 6.12
CA ILE A 373 24.54 -11.90 5.10
C ILE A 373 24.59 -10.52 4.45
N LYS A 374 25.01 -10.44 3.20
CA LYS A 374 25.24 -9.17 2.52
C LYS A 374 24.68 -9.15 1.12
N GLY A 375 24.09 -8.01 0.73
CA GLY A 375 23.57 -7.78 -0.62
C GLY A 375 22.12 -7.37 -0.68
N PRO A 376 21.62 -7.09 -1.90
CA PRO A 376 20.19 -6.82 -2.12
C PRO A 376 19.39 -8.10 -1.91
N THR A 377 18.11 -7.96 -1.52
CA THR A 377 17.24 -9.12 -1.21
C THR A 377 17.04 -10.11 -2.36
N ASN A 378 17.29 -9.69 -3.59
CA ASN A 378 17.22 -10.54 -4.78
C ASN A 378 18.59 -11.14 -5.17
N GLY A 379 19.66 -10.91 -4.39
CA GLY A 379 21.02 -11.38 -4.68
C GLY A 379 21.90 -11.38 -3.42
N LEU A 380 21.47 -12.10 -2.37
CA LEU A 380 22.19 -12.19 -1.11
C LEU A 380 23.40 -13.10 -1.22
N VAL A 381 24.52 -12.67 -0.63
CA VAL A 381 25.73 -13.47 -0.40
C VAL A 381 25.80 -13.80 1.10
N ILE A 382 25.86 -15.10 1.41
CA ILE A 382 26.04 -15.60 2.77
C ILE A 382 27.44 -16.18 2.86
N THR A 383 28.27 -15.61 3.73
CA THR A 383 29.62 -16.11 4.02
C THR A 383 29.64 -16.64 5.45
N VAL A 384 30.09 -17.87 5.63
CA VAL A 384 30.17 -18.53 6.94
C VAL A 384 31.62 -18.89 7.25
N ASN A 385 32.14 -18.38 8.36
CA ASN A 385 33.45 -18.72 8.90
C ASN A 385 33.25 -19.31 10.31
N ALA A 386 32.98 -20.61 10.32
CA ALA A 386 32.56 -21.26 11.57
C ALA A 386 32.94 -22.73 11.60
N LYS A 387 32.97 -23.28 12.82
CA LYS A 387 33.05 -24.72 13.06
C LYS A 387 31.65 -25.30 13.20
N SER A 388 31.47 -26.51 12.69
CA SER A 388 30.23 -27.24 12.91
C SER A 388 30.20 -27.79 14.35
N GLU A 389 29.07 -27.57 15.02
CA GLU A 389 28.84 -28.02 16.38
C GLU A 389 28.04 -29.33 16.44
N LYS A 390 28.04 -29.98 17.62
CA LYS A 390 27.33 -31.25 17.87
C LYS A 390 25.87 -31.14 17.46
N GLY A 391 25.40 -32.13 16.69
CA GLY A 391 24.03 -32.19 16.13
C GLY A 391 23.92 -31.70 14.72
N THR A 392 25.02 -31.22 14.11
CA THR A 392 25.06 -30.85 12.70
C THR A 392 24.99 -32.08 11.81
N SER A 393 24.07 -32.06 10.84
CA SER A 393 23.94 -33.06 9.77
C SER A 393 23.46 -32.35 8.52
N VAL A 394 24.38 -32.01 7.62
CA VAL A 394 24.10 -31.38 6.33
C VAL A 394 24.33 -32.39 5.23
N LYS A 395 23.40 -32.49 4.29
CA LYS A 395 23.46 -33.35 3.12
C LYS A 395 23.47 -32.48 1.87
N ILE A 396 24.39 -32.78 0.97
CA ILE A 396 24.49 -32.19 -0.35
C ILE A 396 24.06 -33.25 -1.34
N PRO A 397 22.88 -33.16 -2.00
CA PRO A 397 22.49 -34.11 -3.00
C PRO A 397 23.46 -34.00 -4.20
N ILE A 398 24.22 -35.05 -4.43
CA ILE A 398 25.02 -35.16 -5.65
C ILE A 398 24.05 -35.72 -6.68
N THR A 399 23.43 -34.87 -7.48
CA THR A 399 22.74 -35.31 -8.68
C THR A 399 23.83 -35.66 -9.69
N ASP A 400 24.02 -36.95 -9.97
CA ASP A 400 24.65 -37.35 -11.22
C ASP A 400 23.72 -36.79 -12.33
N SER A 401 24.01 -35.57 -12.80
CA SER A 401 23.62 -35.23 -14.15
C SER A 401 24.47 -36.15 -15.03
N GLU A 402 23.95 -37.34 -15.30
CA GLU A 402 24.32 -38.00 -16.54
C GLU A 402 24.08 -36.97 -17.62
N VAL A 403 25.16 -36.33 -18.04
CA VAL A 403 25.22 -35.82 -19.39
C VAL A 403 25.10 -37.07 -20.25
N SER A 404 23.86 -37.54 -20.44
CA SER A 404 23.56 -38.34 -21.60
C SER A 404 23.89 -37.40 -22.76
N SER A 405 25.11 -37.48 -23.21
CA SER A 405 25.40 -37.16 -24.59
C SER A 405 24.48 -38.10 -25.37
N GLU A 406 23.27 -37.63 -25.65
CA GLU A 406 22.42 -38.20 -26.67
C GLU A 406 23.22 -38.08 -27.95
N ASN A 407 24.03 -39.11 -28.21
CA ASN A 407 24.51 -39.40 -29.53
C ASN A 407 23.31 -39.79 -30.37
N ASP A 408 22.60 -38.77 -30.85
CA ASP A 408 21.37 -38.82 -31.62
C ASP A 408 21.66 -39.31 -33.06
N TYR A 409 22.46 -40.38 -33.20
CA TYR A 409 22.85 -40.96 -34.52
C TYR A 409 21.81 -41.91 -35.08
N ILE A 410 20.78 -42.36 -34.26
CA ILE A 410 19.74 -43.29 -34.76
C ILE A 410 18.39 -42.82 -34.18
N LYS A 411 17.54 -42.20 -35.02
CA LYS A 411 16.15 -41.91 -34.73
C LYS A 411 15.27 -42.97 -35.37
N PHE A 412 14.64 -43.84 -34.57
CA PHE A 412 13.59 -44.73 -35.06
C PHE A 412 12.29 -43.88 -35.20
N LYS A 413 11.84 -43.69 -36.47
CA LYS A 413 10.53 -43.10 -36.76
C LYS A 413 9.49 -44.22 -36.90
N SER A 414 8.50 -44.22 -36.03
CA SER A 414 7.28 -45.02 -36.25
C SER A 414 6.42 -44.35 -37.33
N ARG A 415 5.88 -45.16 -38.27
CA ARG A 415 4.99 -44.68 -39.36
C ARG A 415 3.66 -44.06 -38.90
N LYS A 416 3.41 -43.95 -37.59
CA LYS A 416 2.19 -43.38 -37.00
C LYS A 416 2.32 -41.97 -36.44
N ASP A 417 3.51 -41.36 -36.47
CA ASP A 417 3.76 -40.08 -35.77
C ASP A 417 3.56 -38.82 -36.61
N ASP A 418 3.08 -38.94 -37.84
CA ASP A 418 2.92 -37.76 -38.73
C ASP A 418 1.65 -36.91 -38.51
N PHE A 419 0.80 -37.24 -37.53
CA PHE A 419 -0.52 -36.57 -37.37
C PHE A 419 -0.82 -35.89 -36.02
N VAL A 420 0.12 -35.84 -35.08
CA VAL A 420 -0.12 -35.10 -33.81
C VAL A 420 1.11 -34.34 -33.39
N ASN A 421 1.32 -33.15 -33.92
CA ASN A 421 2.12 -32.13 -33.25
C ASN A 421 1.94 -30.72 -33.88
N LYS A 422 0.78 -30.12 -33.61
CA LYS A 422 0.66 -28.65 -33.56
C LYS A 422 -0.19 -28.34 -32.34
N THR A 423 0.42 -27.83 -31.33
CA THR A 423 -0.03 -27.15 -30.10
C THR A 423 0.52 -27.75 -28.82
N LYS A 424 1.73 -27.35 -28.48
CA LYS A 424 2.14 -27.20 -27.08
C LYS A 424 2.98 -25.94 -26.96
N ASN A 425 2.36 -24.84 -26.57
CA ASN A 425 3.05 -23.66 -26.07
C ASN A 425 3.89 -24.05 -24.85
N LYS A 426 5.19 -23.92 -24.98
CA LYS A 426 6.12 -24.02 -23.85
C LYS A 426 6.03 -22.74 -23.04
N ASN A 427 5.35 -22.82 -21.91
CA ASN A 427 5.57 -21.87 -20.82
C ASN A 427 6.99 -22.11 -20.29
N LYS A 428 7.94 -21.27 -20.69
CA LYS A 428 9.24 -21.19 -20.04
C LYS A 428 9.03 -20.58 -18.65
N LYS A 429 9.04 -21.42 -17.61
CA LYS A 429 9.29 -20.95 -16.25
C LYS A 429 10.70 -20.37 -16.21
N HIS A 430 10.83 -19.09 -15.85
CA HIS A 430 12.11 -18.52 -15.47
C HIS A 430 12.60 -19.22 -14.21
N ILE A 431 13.65 -19.98 -14.33
CA ILE A 431 14.45 -20.52 -13.21
C ILE A 431 15.13 -19.30 -12.59
N LYS A 432 14.85 -18.98 -11.34
CA LYS A 432 15.64 -18.04 -10.55
C LYS A 432 16.96 -18.73 -10.23
N GLU A 433 18.03 -18.33 -10.88
CA GLU A 433 19.38 -18.73 -10.47
C GLU A 433 19.67 -18.14 -9.08
N SER A 434 19.85 -18.99 -8.08
CA SER A 434 20.35 -18.58 -6.78
C SER A 434 21.88 -18.62 -6.84
N ASN A 435 22.54 -17.48 -6.84
CA ASN A 435 23.99 -17.37 -6.74
C ASN A 435 24.41 -17.53 -5.27
N LEU A 436 24.49 -18.78 -4.80
CA LEU A 436 25.14 -19.08 -3.52
C LEU A 436 26.60 -19.39 -3.77
N ILE A 437 27.50 -18.54 -3.28
CA ILE A 437 28.95 -18.79 -3.28
C ILE A 437 29.34 -19.31 -1.89
N LEU A 438 29.68 -20.60 -1.80
CA LEU A 438 30.28 -21.19 -0.60
C LEU A 438 31.81 -21.09 -0.74
N ASN A 439 32.43 -20.28 0.12
CA ASN A 439 33.89 -20.20 0.26
C ASN A 439 34.33 -20.94 1.51
#